data_590929a72d4aff1c7bf483df4956b3a6
#
_entry.id   590929a72d4aff1c7bf483df4956b3a6
#
_cell.length_a   1.000
_cell.length_b   1.000
_cell.length_c   1.000
_cell.angle_alpha   90.00
_cell.angle_beta   90.00
_cell.angle_gamma   90.00
#
_symmetry.space_group_name_H-M   'P 1'
#
loop_
_entity.id
_entity.type
_entity.pdbx_description
1 polymer ?
#
loop_
_entity_poly.entity_id
_entity_poly.type
_entity_poly.pdbx_seq_one_letter_code
_entity_poly.pdbx_strand_id
1 'polypeptide(L)'
;MSYADDIIIVGVGDNISLFYEEIVDVWSGYAWDEPIESELAGYPVNTIYTSDHGAGSYAGFIVTKEETIINNPSLVKNFIVASLKGWDYALENKEDAAKYAIERNPSLSYEHQLLAMGVLEDLTNYHGTRGCFNK
;
A
#
# COMPACT_ATOMS: atom_id res chain seq x y z
N MET A 1 -6.96 9.23 29.72
CA MET A 1 -5.69 9.84 29.30
C MET A 1 -6.00 10.46 27.95
N SER A 2 -5.94 11.78 27.82
CA SER A 2 -6.16 12.44 26.52
C SER A 2 -4.82 12.47 25.80
N TYR A 3 -4.68 11.72 24.74
CA TYR A 3 -3.46 11.69 23.91
C TYR A 3 -3.21 13.01 23.15
N ALA A 4 -4.14 13.97 23.25
CA ALA A 4 -4.07 15.23 22.53
C ALA A 4 -3.02 16.22 23.06
N ASP A 5 -2.52 16.00 24.28
CA ASP A 5 -1.57 16.91 24.92
C ASP A 5 -0.10 16.53 24.66
N ASP A 6 0.15 15.30 24.16
CA ASP A 6 1.50 14.76 23.98
C ASP A 6 1.95 14.70 22.52
N ILE A 7 1.05 14.99 21.57
CA ILE A 7 1.29 14.89 20.13
C ILE A 7 0.82 16.17 19.42
N ILE A 8 1.71 16.74 18.61
CA ILE A 8 1.37 17.84 17.72
C ILE A 8 1.10 17.26 16.32
N ILE A 9 -0.13 17.41 15.83
CA ILE A 9 -0.48 16.99 14.49
C ILE A 9 -0.14 18.12 13.53
N VAL A 10 0.79 17.85 12.59
CA VAL A 10 1.18 18.75 11.52
C VAL A 10 0.49 18.34 10.24
N GLY A 11 -0.21 19.26 9.58
CA GLY A 11 -0.78 19.04 8.25
C GLY A 11 0.35 19.05 7.22
N VAL A 12 0.72 17.86 6.74
CA VAL A 12 1.72 17.65 5.69
C VAL A 12 1.01 17.16 4.44
N GLY A 13 1.48 17.60 3.26
CA GLY A 13 1.06 16.98 1.99
C GLY A 13 1.81 15.67 1.74
N ASP A 14 1.95 15.28 0.48
CA ASP A 14 2.66 14.06 0.09
C ASP A 14 4.19 14.25 0.06
N ASN A 15 4.70 15.33 0.65
CA ASN A 15 6.12 15.65 0.62
C ASN A 15 6.83 15.14 1.88
N ILE A 16 7.42 13.96 1.80
CA ILE A 16 8.18 13.34 2.88
C ILE A 16 9.46 14.11 3.28
N SER A 17 9.89 15.13 2.51
CA SER A 17 11.07 15.92 2.86
C SER A 17 10.99 16.56 4.24
N LEU A 18 9.79 16.86 4.73
CA LEU A 18 9.58 17.39 6.08
C LEU A 18 10.03 16.42 7.18
N PHE A 19 9.98 15.11 6.90
CA PHE A 19 10.51 14.09 7.79
C PHE A 19 12.05 14.04 7.69
N TYR A 20 12.61 14.14 6.50
CA TYR A 20 14.07 14.17 6.28
C TYR A 20 14.73 15.42 6.88
N GLU A 21 14.01 16.52 6.91
CA GLU A 21 14.46 17.80 7.49
C GLU A 21 14.20 17.89 9.01
N GLU A 22 13.77 16.79 9.63
CA GLU A 22 13.48 16.72 11.07
C GLU A 22 12.42 17.74 11.56
N ILE A 23 11.53 18.19 10.64
CA ILE A 23 10.41 19.09 10.98
C ILE A 23 9.30 18.30 11.67
N VAL A 24 9.16 17.01 11.35
CA VAL A 24 8.27 16.06 12.01
C VAL A 24 9.04 14.85 12.46
N ASP A 25 8.73 14.35 13.66
CA ASP A 25 9.39 13.19 14.27
C ASP A 25 8.82 11.86 13.78
N VAL A 26 7.58 11.86 13.30
CA VAL A 26 6.84 10.67 12.86
C VAL A 26 6.09 10.99 11.58
N TRP A 27 6.21 10.09 10.61
CA TRP A 27 5.48 10.14 9.35
C TRP A 27 4.50 8.98 9.26
N SER A 28 3.26 9.23 8.82
CA SER A 28 2.27 8.19 8.55
C SER A 28 2.30 7.86 7.06
N GLY A 29 2.49 6.59 6.73
CA GLY A 29 2.60 6.15 5.35
C GLY A 29 2.20 4.70 5.15
N TYR A 30 2.48 4.19 3.97
CA TYR A 30 2.25 2.80 3.61
C TYR A 30 3.55 1.99 3.64
N ALA A 31 3.51 0.78 4.19
CA ALA A 31 4.68 -0.07 4.32
C ALA A 31 5.41 -0.36 2.99
N TRP A 32 4.72 -0.29 1.88
CA TRP A 32 5.25 -0.51 0.52
C TRP A 32 5.67 0.78 -0.20
N ASP A 33 5.63 1.93 0.45
CA ASP A 33 5.91 3.23 -0.17
C ASP A 33 6.97 4.01 0.61
N GLU A 34 6.62 4.82 1.58
CA GLU A 34 7.51 5.79 2.22
C GLU A 34 8.74 5.18 2.93
N PRO A 35 8.67 4.02 3.59
CA PRO A 35 9.88 3.40 4.13
C PRO A 35 10.90 3.05 3.05
N ILE A 36 10.43 2.55 1.89
CA ILE A 36 11.28 2.21 0.76
C ILE A 36 11.87 3.48 0.15
N GLU A 37 11.05 4.51 -0.05
CA GLU A 37 11.49 5.81 -0.55
C GLU A 37 12.59 6.39 0.34
N SER A 38 12.39 6.35 1.66
CA SER A 38 13.36 6.85 2.63
C SER A 38 14.69 6.12 2.58
N GLU A 39 14.66 4.79 2.53
CA GLU A 39 15.87 3.98 2.42
C GLU A 39 16.64 4.26 1.12
N LEU A 40 15.93 4.33 0.00
CA LEU A 40 16.52 4.65 -1.31
C LEU A 40 17.11 6.07 -1.36
N ALA A 41 16.52 7.00 -0.62
CA ALA A 41 17.02 8.36 -0.48
C ALA A 41 18.20 8.47 0.52
N GLY A 42 18.57 7.38 1.21
CA GLY A 42 19.67 7.36 2.19
C GLY A 42 19.28 7.76 3.60
N TYR A 43 17.98 7.78 3.91
CA TYR A 43 17.43 8.07 5.24
C TYR A 43 16.87 6.79 5.85
N PRO A 44 17.67 6.02 6.63
CA PRO A 44 17.17 4.81 7.28
C PRO A 44 16.11 5.15 8.32
N VAL A 45 15.00 4.41 8.29
CA VAL A 45 13.84 4.64 9.15
C VAL A 45 13.47 3.42 9.97
N ASN A 46 12.85 3.65 11.13
CA ASN A 46 12.22 2.61 11.92
C ASN A 46 10.72 2.58 11.61
N THR A 47 10.23 1.47 11.10
CA THR A 47 8.80 1.30 10.78
C THR A 47 8.05 0.69 11.97
N ILE A 48 6.95 1.35 12.38
CA ILE A 48 6.02 0.86 13.39
C ILE A 48 4.75 0.43 12.67
N TYR A 49 4.48 -0.87 12.65
CA TYR A 49 3.26 -1.39 12.03
C TYR A 49 2.07 -1.25 12.99
N THR A 50 1.02 -0.59 12.56
CA THR A 50 -0.21 -0.43 13.36
C THR A 50 -0.86 -1.77 13.71
N SER A 51 -0.70 -2.79 12.86
CA SER A 51 -1.16 -4.17 13.10
C SER A 51 -0.57 -4.79 14.36
N ASP A 52 0.70 -4.51 14.68
CA ASP A 52 1.39 -5.05 15.85
C ASP A 52 0.83 -4.49 17.16
N HIS A 53 0.09 -3.39 17.05
CA HIS A 53 -0.54 -2.67 18.16
C HIS A 53 -2.07 -2.78 18.16
N GLY A 54 -2.63 -3.75 17.42
CA GLY A 54 -4.06 -4.02 17.38
C GLY A 54 -4.89 -3.02 16.55
N ALA A 55 -4.23 -2.18 15.74
CA ALA A 55 -4.86 -1.19 14.88
C ALA A 55 -4.68 -1.52 13.38
N GLY A 56 -4.67 -2.81 13.05
CA GLY A 56 -4.59 -3.26 11.66
C GLY A 56 -5.84 -2.89 10.86
N SER A 57 -5.64 -2.45 9.61
CA SER A 57 -6.73 -2.12 8.70
C SER A 57 -6.40 -2.54 7.27
N TYR A 58 -7.43 -2.70 6.46
CA TYR A 58 -7.25 -2.92 5.02
C TYR A 58 -6.93 -1.59 4.33
N ALA A 59 -5.88 -1.56 3.53
CA ALA A 59 -5.44 -0.34 2.86
C ALA A 59 -6.09 -0.12 1.49
N GLY A 60 -6.55 -1.19 0.83
CA GLY A 60 -7.15 -1.11 -0.49
C GLY A 60 -8.44 -1.90 -0.62
N PHE A 61 -9.41 -1.34 -1.37
CA PHE A 61 -10.70 -1.94 -1.59
C PHE A 61 -11.13 -1.80 -3.05
N ILE A 62 -11.84 -2.81 -3.55
CA ILE A 62 -12.63 -2.69 -4.76
C ILE A 62 -14.04 -2.30 -4.34
N VAL A 63 -14.50 -1.14 -4.80
CA VAL A 63 -15.83 -0.62 -4.50
C VAL A 63 -16.65 -0.42 -5.77
N THR A 64 -17.96 -0.67 -5.70
CA THR A 64 -18.90 -0.40 -6.78
C THR A 64 -20.26 -0.02 -6.22
N LYS A 65 -21.14 0.48 -7.09
CA LYS A 65 -22.53 0.81 -6.70
C LYS A 65 -23.32 -0.47 -6.53
N GLU A 66 -24.26 -0.48 -5.57
CA GLU A 66 -25.20 -1.57 -5.37
C GLU A 66 -26.01 -1.87 -6.64
N GLU A 67 -26.43 -0.82 -7.35
CA GLU A 67 -27.12 -0.94 -8.64
C GLU A 67 -26.29 -1.74 -9.67
N THR A 68 -24.96 -1.56 -9.69
CA THR A 68 -24.08 -2.32 -10.58
C THR A 68 -24.06 -3.79 -10.20
N ILE A 69 -24.06 -4.10 -8.90
CA ILE A 69 -24.08 -5.49 -8.42
C ILE A 69 -25.38 -6.17 -8.82
N ILE A 70 -26.52 -5.48 -8.65
CA ILE A 70 -27.84 -6.01 -8.95
C ILE A 70 -28.04 -6.20 -10.46
N ASN A 71 -27.73 -5.16 -11.26
CA ASN A 71 -28.04 -5.16 -12.68
C ASN A 71 -26.97 -5.87 -13.56
N ASN A 72 -25.74 -5.95 -13.07
CA ASN A 72 -24.61 -6.52 -13.83
C ASN A 72 -23.73 -7.44 -12.96
N PRO A 73 -24.26 -8.46 -12.28
CA PRO A 73 -23.47 -9.30 -11.37
C PRO A 73 -22.31 -10.02 -12.04
N SER A 74 -22.47 -10.38 -13.31
CA SER A 74 -21.41 -11.02 -14.11
C SER A 74 -20.23 -10.07 -14.35
N LEU A 75 -20.50 -8.77 -14.57
CA LEU A 75 -19.45 -7.76 -14.74
C LEU A 75 -18.62 -7.65 -13.44
N VAL A 76 -19.29 -7.53 -12.30
CA VAL A 76 -18.63 -7.43 -10.99
C VAL A 76 -17.77 -8.67 -10.72
N LYS A 77 -18.35 -9.87 -10.92
CA LYS A 77 -17.63 -11.13 -10.76
C LYS A 77 -16.40 -11.22 -11.67
N ASN A 78 -16.55 -10.89 -12.94
CA ASN A 78 -15.47 -10.99 -13.91
C ASN A 78 -14.35 -9.98 -13.60
N PHE A 79 -14.70 -8.77 -13.15
CA PHE A 79 -13.74 -7.77 -12.73
C PHE A 79 -12.91 -8.26 -11.53
N ILE A 80 -13.57 -8.79 -10.50
CA ILE A 80 -12.87 -9.33 -9.31
C ILE A 80 -11.94 -10.48 -9.71
N VAL A 81 -12.43 -11.43 -10.52
CA VAL A 81 -11.62 -12.58 -10.97
C VAL A 81 -10.42 -12.13 -11.80
N ALA A 82 -10.61 -11.16 -12.69
CA ALA A 82 -9.51 -10.62 -13.51
C ALA A 82 -8.48 -9.88 -12.64
N SER A 83 -8.94 -9.09 -11.66
CA SER A 83 -8.07 -8.38 -10.73
C SER A 83 -7.23 -9.35 -9.87
N LEU A 84 -7.86 -10.40 -9.34
CA LEU A 84 -7.14 -11.41 -8.56
C LEU A 84 -6.09 -12.16 -9.39
N LYS A 85 -6.42 -12.54 -10.62
CA LYS A 85 -5.46 -13.15 -11.55
C LYS A 85 -4.30 -12.19 -11.89
N GLY A 86 -4.59 -10.90 -12.03
CA GLY A 86 -3.58 -9.87 -12.24
C GLY A 86 -2.62 -9.76 -11.05
N TRP A 87 -3.15 -9.81 -9.84
CA TRP A 87 -2.36 -9.82 -8.61
C TRP A 87 -1.51 -11.10 -8.48
N ASP A 88 -2.09 -12.27 -8.76
CA ASP A 88 -1.34 -13.54 -8.76
C ASP A 88 -0.16 -13.48 -9.72
N TYR A 89 -0.42 -13.02 -10.97
CA TYR A 89 0.65 -12.85 -11.96
C TYR A 89 1.72 -11.85 -11.48
N ALA A 90 1.32 -10.70 -10.96
CA ALA A 90 2.24 -9.65 -10.54
C ALA A 90 3.17 -10.12 -9.40
N LEU A 91 2.64 -10.88 -8.44
CA LEU A 91 3.43 -11.41 -7.34
C LEU A 91 4.37 -12.55 -7.75
N GLU A 92 3.96 -13.35 -8.75
CA GLU A 92 4.82 -14.40 -9.34
C GLU A 92 5.88 -13.81 -10.29
N ASN A 93 5.64 -12.60 -10.86
CA ASN A 93 6.48 -11.96 -11.88
C ASN A 93 6.77 -10.49 -11.50
N LYS A 94 7.38 -10.29 -10.33
CA LYS A 94 7.59 -8.96 -9.74
C LYS A 94 8.36 -7.99 -10.63
N GLU A 95 9.38 -8.49 -11.34
CA GLU A 95 10.17 -7.68 -12.27
C GLU A 95 9.32 -7.17 -13.44
N ASP A 96 8.45 -8.00 -13.98
CA ASP A 96 7.58 -7.61 -15.08
C ASP A 96 6.49 -6.66 -14.57
N ALA A 97 5.95 -6.89 -13.38
CA ALA A 97 5.01 -5.97 -12.74
C ALA A 97 5.62 -4.58 -12.54
N ALA A 98 6.86 -4.49 -12.06
CA ALA A 98 7.59 -3.24 -11.92
C ALA A 98 7.81 -2.57 -13.29
N LYS A 99 8.20 -3.31 -14.33
CA LYS A 99 8.35 -2.76 -15.70
C LYS A 99 7.04 -2.20 -16.23
N TYR A 100 5.92 -2.92 -16.07
CA TYR A 100 4.59 -2.45 -16.50
C TYR A 100 4.15 -1.18 -15.75
N ALA A 101 4.52 -1.03 -14.48
CA ALA A 101 4.26 0.21 -13.74
C ALA A 101 5.04 1.39 -14.35
N ILE A 102 6.33 1.21 -14.66
CA ILE A 102 7.17 2.24 -15.28
C ILE A 102 6.69 2.58 -16.70
N GLU A 103 6.29 1.58 -17.50
CA GLU A 103 5.73 1.82 -18.84
C GLU A 103 4.47 2.69 -18.80
N ARG A 104 3.65 2.57 -17.77
CA ARG A 104 2.44 3.36 -17.58
C ARG A 104 2.69 4.73 -16.96
N ASN A 105 3.66 4.81 -16.07
CA ASN A 105 4.07 6.05 -15.42
C ASN A 105 5.60 6.13 -15.31
N PRO A 106 6.26 6.76 -16.30
CA PRO A 106 7.72 6.88 -16.34
C PRO A 106 8.33 7.73 -15.21
N SER A 107 7.53 8.40 -14.39
CA SER A 107 8.03 9.13 -13.22
C SER A 107 8.34 8.22 -12.02
N LEU A 108 7.88 6.97 -12.04
CA LEU A 108 8.14 6.01 -10.98
C LEU A 108 9.57 5.45 -11.07
N SER A 109 10.15 5.07 -9.93
CA SER A 109 11.42 4.37 -9.85
C SER A 109 11.19 2.86 -10.00
N TYR A 110 11.90 2.23 -10.93
CA TYR A 110 11.86 0.76 -11.10
C TYR A 110 12.29 0.03 -9.83
N GLU A 111 13.36 0.49 -9.19
CA GLU A 111 13.88 -0.10 -7.96
C GLU A 111 12.87 -0.03 -6.82
N HIS A 112 12.23 1.13 -6.64
CA HIS A 112 11.16 1.31 -5.67
C HIS A 112 9.99 0.35 -5.95
N GLN A 113 9.52 0.26 -7.20
CA GLN A 113 8.41 -0.63 -7.55
C GLN A 113 8.75 -2.11 -7.31
N LEU A 114 9.98 -2.52 -7.59
CA LEU A 114 10.42 -3.90 -7.35
C LEU A 114 10.46 -4.24 -5.85
N LEU A 115 11.00 -3.34 -5.02
CA LEU A 115 11.00 -3.50 -3.57
C LEU A 115 9.59 -3.52 -2.99
N ALA A 116 8.72 -2.63 -3.47
CA ALA A 116 7.31 -2.56 -3.08
C ALA A 116 6.58 -3.88 -3.36
N MET A 117 6.86 -4.56 -4.47
CA MET A 117 6.27 -5.88 -4.77
C MET A 117 6.68 -6.95 -3.75
N GLY A 118 7.87 -6.86 -3.15
CA GLY A 118 8.29 -7.75 -2.05
C GLY A 118 7.44 -7.54 -0.80
N VAL A 119 7.29 -6.30 -0.38
CA VAL A 119 6.46 -5.94 0.80
C VAL A 119 4.99 -6.30 0.57
N LEU A 120 4.46 -6.05 -0.64
CA LEU A 120 3.07 -6.39 -0.99
C LEU A 120 2.82 -7.90 -0.99
N GLU A 121 3.80 -8.73 -1.34
CA GLU A 121 3.68 -10.18 -1.22
C GLU A 121 3.47 -10.61 0.23
N ASP A 122 4.27 -10.09 1.15
CA ASP A 122 4.16 -10.40 2.58
C ASP A 122 2.81 -9.96 3.13
N LEU A 123 2.38 -8.74 2.82
CA LEU A 123 1.10 -8.19 3.26
C LEU A 123 -0.10 -8.96 2.70
N THR A 124 -0.06 -9.39 1.45
CA THR A 124 -1.16 -10.14 0.82
C THR A 124 -1.26 -11.58 1.27
N ASN A 125 -0.16 -12.17 1.74
CA ASN A 125 -0.11 -13.54 2.24
C ASN A 125 -0.41 -13.65 3.75
N TYR A 126 -0.47 -12.53 4.47
CA TYR A 126 -0.58 -12.47 5.93
C TYR A 126 -1.80 -13.23 6.49
N HIS A 127 -2.88 -13.36 5.74
CA HIS A 127 -4.09 -14.09 6.13
C HIS A 127 -4.45 -15.29 5.22
N GLY A 128 -3.55 -15.71 4.37
CA GLY A 128 -3.66 -16.97 3.61
C GLY A 128 -4.63 -16.99 2.43
N THR A 129 -5.53 -16.01 2.27
CA THR A 129 -6.47 -15.97 1.14
C THR A 129 -6.67 -14.55 0.66
N ARG A 130 -6.15 -14.25 -0.53
CA ARG A 130 -6.30 -12.93 -1.17
C ARG A 130 -7.76 -12.66 -1.53
N GLY A 131 -8.16 -11.41 -1.39
CA GLY A 131 -9.49 -10.94 -1.76
C GLY A 131 -10.61 -11.33 -0.78
N CYS A 132 -10.29 -11.89 0.38
CA CYS A 132 -11.25 -12.22 1.41
C CYS A 132 -11.04 -11.36 2.65
N PHE A 133 -12.14 -10.88 3.22
CA PHE A 133 -12.13 -10.29 4.56
C PHE A 133 -12.22 -11.42 5.59
N ASN A 134 -11.32 -11.45 6.56
CA ASN A 134 -11.50 -12.29 7.74
C ASN A 134 -12.60 -11.68 8.62
N LYS A 135 -13.57 -12.49 8.97
CA LYS A 135 -14.67 -12.12 9.89
C LYS A 135 -14.19 -12.15 11.32
#